data_9faf2dd2b171c3752659e34986e0022b
#
_entry.id   9faf2dd2b171c3752659e34986e0022b
#
_cell.length_a   1.000
_cell.length_b   1.000
_cell.length_c   1.000
_cell.angle_alpha   90.00
_cell.angle_beta   90.00
_cell.angle_gamma   90.00
#
_symmetry.space_group_name_H-M   'P 1'
#
loop_
_entity.id
_entity.type
_entity.pdbx_description
1 polymer ?
#
loop_
_entity_poly.entity_id
_entity_poly.type
_entity_poly.pdbx_seq_one_letter_code
_entity_poly.pdbx_strand_id
1 'polypeptide(L)'
;MGNPYSSNVELISMNSVSKGLFGECGLRGGYMETHNLDPFASEMLYKLKSIELCSNTIGQIATLLLVDPPLKGRESDSTMERYNKERTEIFEGYKDRALLLTKMLNEMKNVSCTEI
;
A
#
# COMPACT_ATOMS: atom_id res chain seq x y z
N MET A 1 -19.87 5.46 -15.46
CA MET A 1 -19.55 4.92 -16.80
C MET A 1 -18.22 4.21 -16.70
N GLY A 2 -18.19 2.91 -16.98
CA GLY A 2 -16.93 2.15 -16.98
C GLY A 2 -15.98 2.67 -18.05
N ASN A 3 -14.71 2.75 -17.73
CA ASN A 3 -13.66 3.04 -18.69
C ASN A 3 -13.73 1.99 -19.82
N PRO A 4 -13.67 2.34 -21.12
CA PRO A 4 -13.76 1.39 -22.23
C PRO A 4 -12.66 0.30 -22.17
N TYR A 5 -11.61 0.51 -21.40
CA TYR A 5 -10.54 -0.47 -21.18
C TYR A 5 -10.84 -1.47 -20.05
N SER A 6 -11.83 -1.25 -19.21
CA SER A 6 -12.11 -2.07 -18.02
C SER A 6 -12.54 -3.51 -18.35
N SER A 7 -13.05 -3.75 -19.55
CA SER A 7 -13.49 -5.07 -20.02
C SER A 7 -12.53 -5.77 -20.98
N ASN A 8 -11.52 -5.07 -21.50
CA ASN A 8 -10.69 -5.57 -22.61
C ASN A 8 -9.19 -5.58 -22.28
N VAL A 9 -8.78 -5.04 -21.14
CA VAL A 9 -7.38 -4.99 -20.75
C VAL A 9 -7.14 -5.97 -19.62
N GLU A 10 -6.20 -6.88 -19.81
CA GLU A 10 -5.69 -7.72 -18.74
C GLU A 10 -4.84 -6.88 -17.79
N LEU A 11 -5.14 -6.93 -16.52
CA LEU A 11 -4.44 -6.13 -15.50
C LEU A 11 -4.16 -6.97 -14.26
N ILE A 12 -2.95 -6.84 -13.75
CA ILE A 12 -2.57 -7.33 -12.42
C ILE A 12 -2.14 -6.14 -11.58
N SER A 13 -2.87 -5.87 -10.51
CA SER A 13 -2.52 -4.86 -9.51
C SER A 13 -1.88 -5.54 -8.30
N MET A 14 -0.69 -5.08 -7.92
CA MET A 14 0.04 -5.63 -6.77
C MET A 14 0.15 -4.58 -5.68
N ASN A 15 -0.22 -4.96 -4.46
CA ASN A 15 -0.18 -4.09 -3.30
C ASN A 15 0.63 -4.75 -2.17
N SER A 16 1.36 -3.94 -1.42
CA SER A 16 2.25 -4.42 -0.37
C SER A 16 2.16 -3.53 0.87
N VAL A 17 2.21 -4.14 2.05
CA VAL A 17 2.37 -3.45 3.32
C VAL A 17 3.77 -2.86 3.53
N SER A 18 4.72 -3.20 2.65
CA SER A 18 6.13 -2.76 2.75
C SER A 18 6.34 -1.30 2.37
N LYS A 19 5.39 -0.65 1.74
CA LYS A 19 5.46 0.73 1.21
C LYS A 19 4.27 1.55 1.69
N GLY A 20 4.24 2.82 1.29
CA GLY A 20 3.20 3.75 1.67
C GLY A 20 3.38 4.30 3.08
N LEU A 21 2.29 4.81 3.67
CA LEU A 21 2.32 5.55 4.93
C LEU A 21 2.80 4.70 6.12
N PHE A 22 2.41 3.45 6.21
CA PHE A 22 2.70 2.56 7.33
C PHE A 22 3.86 1.59 7.09
N GLY A 23 4.58 1.70 6.00
CA GLY A 23 5.74 0.94 5.56
C GLY A 23 6.31 -0.16 6.48
N GLU A 24 5.65 -1.33 6.54
CA GLU A 24 5.99 -2.43 7.44
C GLU A 24 6.64 -3.61 6.69
N CYS A 25 7.83 -3.38 6.15
CA CYS A 25 8.56 -4.36 5.32
C CYS A 25 8.78 -5.71 6.00
N GLY A 26 8.96 -5.72 7.32
CA GLY A 26 9.21 -6.92 8.12
C GLY A 26 8.03 -7.87 8.23
N LEU A 27 6.80 -7.38 8.04
CA LEU A 27 5.58 -8.17 8.20
C LEU A 27 5.27 -9.05 6.98
N ARG A 28 5.94 -8.82 5.84
CA ARG A 28 5.84 -9.67 4.63
C ARG A 28 4.41 -9.91 4.16
N GLY A 29 3.60 -8.87 4.13
CA GLY A 29 2.22 -8.90 3.68
C GLY A 29 2.01 -8.18 2.35
N GLY A 30 0.96 -8.58 1.64
CA GLY A 30 0.53 -7.96 0.40
C GLY A 30 -0.56 -8.76 -0.28
N TYR A 31 -1.16 -8.20 -1.32
CA TYR A 31 -2.16 -8.88 -2.11
C TYR A 31 -2.03 -8.51 -3.59
N MET A 32 -2.60 -9.35 -4.40
CA MET A 32 -2.67 -9.19 -5.83
C MET A 32 -4.13 -9.23 -6.26
N GLU A 33 -4.52 -8.31 -7.10
CA GLU A 33 -5.83 -8.22 -7.72
C GLU A 33 -5.69 -8.41 -9.22
N THR A 34 -6.51 -9.28 -9.79
CA THR A 34 -6.45 -9.60 -11.22
C THR A 34 -7.75 -9.23 -11.91
N HIS A 35 -7.66 -8.58 -13.06
CA HIS A 35 -8.80 -8.19 -13.88
C HIS A 35 -8.62 -8.73 -15.29
N ASN A 36 -9.69 -9.31 -15.85
CA ASN A 36 -9.79 -9.78 -17.24
C ASN A 36 -8.66 -10.72 -17.70
N LEU A 37 -7.99 -11.40 -16.80
CA LEU A 37 -6.97 -12.39 -17.20
C LEU A 37 -7.59 -13.52 -18.00
N ASP A 38 -6.86 -14.00 -18.99
CA ASP A 38 -7.20 -15.24 -19.67
C ASP A 38 -7.46 -16.36 -18.67
N PRO A 39 -8.52 -17.17 -18.82
CA PRO A 39 -8.87 -18.23 -17.88
C PRO A 39 -7.75 -19.24 -17.64
N PHE A 40 -6.99 -19.60 -18.67
CA PHE A 40 -5.86 -20.53 -18.55
C PHE A 40 -4.72 -19.89 -17.76
N ALA A 41 -4.38 -18.63 -18.05
CA ALA A 41 -3.36 -17.88 -17.31
C ALA A 41 -3.73 -17.73 -15.82
N SER A 42 -5.00 -17.44 -15.54
CA SER A 42 -5.54 -17.37 -14.17
C SER A 42 -5.42 -18.70 -13.45
N GLU A 43 -5.76 -19.81 -14.08
CA GLU A 43 -5.63 -21.16 -13.50
C GLU A 43 -4.16 -21.50 -13.21
N MET A 44 -3.24 -21.19 -14.12
CA MET A 44 -1.81 -21.42 -13.91
C MET A 44 -1.26 -20.58 -12.77
N LEU A 45 -1.69 -19.32 -12.65
CA LEU A 45 -1.32 -18.45 -11.54
C LEU A 45 -1.80 -19.01 -10.20
N TYR A 46 -3.03 -19.53 -10.16
CA TYR A 46 -3.60 -20.19 -8.98
C TYR A 46 -2.80 -21.43 -8.57
N LYS A 47 -2.44 -22.29 -9.54
CA LYS A 47 -1.60 -23.46 -9.30
C LYS A 47 -0.23 -23.09 -8.77
N LEU A 48 0.40 -22.06 -9.36
CA LEU A 48 1.69 -21.56 -8.90
C LEU A 48 1.63 -21.06 -7.46
N LYS A 49 0.58 -20.29 -7.11
CA LYS A 49 0.40 -19.77 -5.74
C LYS A 49 0.07 -20.86 -4.73
N SER A 50 -0.62 -21.92 -5.12
CA SER A 50 -0.95 -23.04 -4.23
C SER A 50 0.27 -23.86 -3.80
N ILE A 51 1.41 -23.77 -4.49
CA ILE A 51 2.66 -24.46 -4.11
C ILE A 51 3.22 -23.90 -2.79
N GLU A 52 3.06 -22.60 -2.55
CA GLU A 52 3.55 -21.94 -1.34
C GLU A 52 2.67 -22.21 -0.10
N LEU A 53 1.55 -22.92 -0.24
CA LEU A 53 0.56 -23.27 0.77
C LEU A 53 -0.04 -22.07 1.49
N CYS A 54 0.53 -21.64 2.62
CA CYS A 54 -0.02 -20.59 3.49
C CYS A 54 0.87 -19.37 3.55
N SER A 55 0.29 -18.19 3.38
CA SER A 55 1.01 -16.95 3.63
C SER A 55 1.15 -16.69 5.14
N ASN A 56 2.15 -15.89 5.51
CA ASN A 56 2.41 -15.50 6.88
C ASN A 56 1.20 -14.82 7.53
N THR A 57 0.73 -15.35 8.66
CA THR A 57 -0.47 -14.85 9.38
C THR A 57 -0.34 -13.39 9.80
N ILE A 58 0.83 -12.97 10.29
CA ILE A 58 1.06 -11.57 10.69
C ILE A 58 0.97 -10.64 9.47
N GLY A 59 1.53 -11.07 8.34
CA GLY A 59 1.40 -10.35 7.07
C GLY A 59 -0.05 -10.24 6.58
N GLN A 60 -0.87 -11.27 6.79
CA GLN A 60 -2.31 -11.24 6.48
C GLN A 60 -3.05 -10.22 7.35
N ILE A 61 -2.77 -10.18 8.67
CA ILE A 61 -3.36 -9.20 9.59
C ILE A 61 -2.97 -7.77 9.17
N ALA A 62 -1.70 -7.53 8.87
CA ALA A 62 -1.23 -6.22 8.40
C ALA A 62 -1.91 -5.82 7.07
N THR A 63 -2.08 -6.78 6.15
CA THR A 63 -2.79 -6.53 4.89
C THR A 63 -4.26 -6.22 5.13
N LEU A 64 -4.92 -6.91 6.05
CA LEU A 64 -6.30 -6.63 6.42
C LEU A 64 -6.46 -5.20 6.94
N LEU A 65 -5.60 -4.76 7.84
CA LEU A 65 -5.61 -3.39 8.38
C LEU A 65 -5.36 -2.32 7.30
N LEU A 66 -4.63 -2.67 6.24
CA LEU A 66 -4.40 -1.78 5.12
C LEU A 66 -5.64 -1.64 4.22
N VAL A 67 -6.33 -2.74 3.93
CA VAL A 67 -7.48 -2.74 3.00
C VAL A 67 -8.80 -2.42 3.68
N ASP A 68 -8.90 -2.67 4.98
CA ASP A 68 -10.08 -2.39 5.80
C ASP A 68 -9.71 -1.62 7.08
N PRO A 69 -9.25 -0.36 6.93
CA PRO A 69 -8.86 0.47 8.07
C PRO A 69 -10.07 0.84 8.95
N PRO A 70 -9.84 1.36 10.17
CA PRO A 70 -10.90 1.88 11.01
C PRO A 70 -11.77 2.91 10.30
N LEU A 71 -13.10 2.75 10.40
CA LEU A 71 -14.08 3.59 9.71
C LEU A 71 -15.03 4.27 10.72
N LYS A 72 -15.35 5.54 10.44
CA LYS A 72 -16.35 6.28 11.22
C LYS A 72 -17.72 5.59 11.13
N GLY A 73 -18.32 5.39 12.29
CA GLY A 73 -19.63 4.70 12.42
C GLY A 73 -19.52 3.18 12.60
N ARG A 74 -18.35 2.58 12.34
CA ARG A 74 -18.01 1.21 12.68
C ARG A 74 -17.24 1.12 13.99
N GLU A 75 -16.30 2.03 14.17
CA GLU A 75 -15.47 2.12 15.38
C GLU A 75 -15.98 3.19 16.35
N SER A 76 -15.51 3.11 17.60
CA SER A 76 -15.79 4.16 18.59
C SER A 76 -15.12 5.49 18.22
N ASP A 77 -15.68 6.60 18.68
CA ASP A 77 -15.11 7.93 18.39
C ASP A 77 -13.68 8.04 18.93
N SER A 78 -13.38 7.47 20.10
CA SER A 78 -12.03 7.47 20.68
C SER A 78 -11.02 6.67 19.83
N THR A 79 -11.44 5.54 19.24
CA THR A 79 -10.62 4.76 18.33
C THR A 79 -10.32 5.55 17.07
N MET A 80 -11.34 6.22 16.52
CA MET A 80 -11.17 7.05 15.30
C MET A 80 -10.27 8.26 15.55
N GLU A 81 -10.41 8.94 16.69
CA GLU A 81 -9.56 10.06 17.06
C GLU A 81 -8.10 9.63 17.17
N ARG A 82 -7.82 8.54 17.87
CA ARG A 82 -6.48 7.96 17.99
C ARG A 82 -5.90 7.58 16.64
N TYR A 83 -6.64 6.84 15.81
CA TYR A 83 -6.21 6.44 14.48
C TYR A 83 -5.86 7.63 13.59
N ASN A 84 -6.73 8.64 13.55
CA ASN A 84 -6.52 9.83 12.75
C ASN A 84 -5.31 10.64 13.24
N LYS A 85 -5.13 10.75 14.56
CA LYS A 85 -3.98 11.42 15.18
C LYS A 85 -2.67 10.74 14.77
N GLU A 86 -2.55 9.43 15.03
CA GLU A 86 -1.35 8.64 14.70
C GLU A 86 -1.03 8.70 13.20
N ARG A 87 -2.04 8.57 12.35
CA ARG A 87 -1.88 8.68 10.89
C ARG A 87 -1.36 10.06 10.47
N THR A 88 -1.91 11.13 11.04
CA THR A 88 -1.49 12.50 10.73
C THR A 88 -0.07 12.75 11.20
N GLU A 89 0.30 12.34 12.40
CA GLU A 89 1.66 12.49 12.93
C GLU A 89 2.71 11.79 12.05
N ILE A 90 2.41 10.59 11.56
CA ILE A 90 3.29 9.86 10.63
C ILE A 90 3.42 10.63 9.31
N PHE A 91 2.31 11.07 8.74
CA PHE A 91 2.29 11.78 7.45
C PHE A 91 3.05 13.12 7.52
N GLU A 92 2.77 13.93 8.52
CA GLU A 92 3.50 15.22 8.70
C GLU A 92 4.98 14.98 8.99
N GLY A 93 5.32 13.95 9.76
CA GLY A 93 6.72 13.60 9.96
C GLY A 93 7.47 13.16 8.69
N TYR A 94 6.80 12.53 7.72
CA TYR A 94 7.39 12.25 6.40
C TYR A 94 7.57 13.52 5.58
N LYS A 95 6.55 14.37 5.56
CA LYS A 95 6.58 15.65 4.84
C LYS A 95 7.71 16.55 5.34
N ASP A 96 7.84 16.71 6.65
CA ASP A 96 8.90 17.52 7.25
C ASP A 96 10.29 17.01 6.87
N ARG A 97 10.49 15.68 6.94
CA ARG A 97 11.77 15.08 6.52
C ARG A 97 12.04 15.23 5.04
N ALA A 98 11.03 15.13 4.18
CA ALA A 98 11.16 15.32 2.75
C ALA A 98 11.58 16.77 2.42
N LEU A 99 10.90 17.75 3.02
CA LEU A 99 11.24 19.19 2.85
C LEU A 99 12.64 19.51 3.37
N LEU A 100 13.01 18.99 4.53
CA LEU A 100 14.35 19.17 5.09
C LEU A 100 15.42 18.57 4.17
N LEU A 101 15.22 17.34 3.68
CA LEU A 101 16.15 16.69 2.78
C LEU A 101 16.32 17.45 1.48
N THR A 102 15.21 17.89 0.87
CA THR A 102 15.22 18.69 -0.37
C THR A 102 16.01 19.99 -0.16
N LYS A 103 15.79 20.69 0.95
CA LYS A 103 16.54 21.88 1.31
C LYS A 103 18.03 21.59 1.42
N MET A 104 18.41 20.59 2.21
CA MET A 104 19.82 20.23 2.44
C MET A 104 20.52 19.83 1.13
N LEU A 105 19.87 19.09 0.26
CA LEU A 105 20.43 18.67 -1.03
C LEU A 105 20.65 19.89 -1.96
N ASN A 106 19.71 20.83 -1.99
CA ASN A 106 19.84 22.04 -2.81
C ASN A 106 20.89 23.05 -2.29
N GLU A 107 21.31 22.94 -1.04
CA GLU A 107 22.44 23.70 -0.49
C GLU A 107 23.82 23.12 -0.90
N MET A 108 23.86 21.89 -1.44
CA MET A 108 25.09 21.24 -1.86
C MET A 108 25.51 21.70 -3.25
N LYS A 109 26.81 21.91 -3.44
CA LYS A 109 27.37 22.33 -4.75
C LYS A 109 27.14 21.25 -5.82
N ASN A 110 26.60 21.62 -6.96
CA ASN A 110 26.31 20.76 -8.11
C ASN A 110 25.24 19.66 -7.84
N VAL A 111 24.40 19.86 -6.84
CA VAL A 111 23.24 18.99 -6.56
C VAL A 111 21.97 19.80 -6.74
N SER A 112 20.97 19.20 -7.37
CA SER A 112 19.61 19.76 -7.45
C SER A 112 18.60 18.66 -7.09
N CYS A 113 17.62 18.99 -6.28
CA CYS A 113 16.53 18.11 -5.87
C CYS A 113 15.21 18.84 -6.09
N THR A 114 14.28 18.18 -6.75
CA THR A 114 12.90 18.69 -6.91
C THR A 114 12.15 18.58 -5.59
N GLU A 115 11.28 19.54 -5.32
CA GLU A 115 10.34 19.43 -4.20
C GLU A 115 9.33 18.32 -4.46
N ILE A 116 8.90 17.67 -3.38
CA ILE A 116 7.94 16.58 -3.38
C ILE A 116 6.55 17.14 -3.04
#